data_25d3ec46939824280e14ca43a7882663
#
_entry.id   25d3ec46939824280e14ca43a7882663
#
_cell.length_a   1.000
_cell.length_b   1.000
_cell.length_c   1.000
_cell.angle_alpha   90.00
_cell.angle_beta   90.00
_cell.angle_gamma   90.00
#
_symmetry.space_group_name_H-M   'P 1'
#
loop_
_entity.id
_entity.type
_entity.pdbx_description
1 polymer ?
#
loop_
_entity_poly.entity_id
_entity_poly.type
_entity_poly.pdbx_seq_one_letter_code
_entity_poly.pdbx_strand_id
1 'polypeptide(L)'
;MKVKDVIKRLEEYNPEAVLRLGGSKGEEVLFTCALAQDDKNVWLESASMCDLNEEIAARFQQVKNGEITERENYRNLIELGISAEDVKRVMGEDVYCKMMMTCVGGGLAKEMGREDLFDCTQKMDLF
;
A
#
# COMPACT_ATOMS: atom_id res chain seq x y z
N MET A 1 -14.76 -0.11 -11.85
CA MET A 1 -15.74 -1.21 -11.64
C MET A 1 -16.12 -1.26 -10.16
N LYS A 2 -17.39 -1.34 -9.87
CA LYS A 2 -17.88 -1.39 -8.48
C LYS A 2 -17.87 -2.82 -7.94
N VAL A 3 -17.78 -2.97 -6.62
CA VAL A 3 -17.83 -4.28 -5.97
C VAL A 3 -19.05 -5.08 -6.41
N LYS A 4 -20.23 -4.46 -6.43
CA LYS A 4 -21.47 -5.11 -6.86
C LYS A 4 -21.41 -5.64 -8.29
N ASP A 5 -20.69 -4.96 -9.18
CA ASP A 5 -20.54 -5.39 -10.58
C ASP A 5 -19.64 -6.61 -10.69
N VAL A 6 -18.59 -6.68 -9.88
CA VAL A 6 -17.69 -7.82 -9.81
C VAL A 6 -18.41 -9.05 -9.26
N ILE A 7 -19.15 -8.88 -8.17
CA ILE A 7 -19.93 -9.96 -7.56
C ILE A 7 -20.91 -10.55 -8.59
N LYS A 8 -21.64 -9.68 -9.28
CA LYS A 8 -22.61 -10.10 -10.28
C LYS A 8 -21.99 -10.91 -11.42
N ARG A 9 -20.81 -10.49 -11.89
CA ARG A 9 -20.09 -11.23 -12.95
C ARG A 9 -19.56 -12.57 -12.47
N LEU A 10 -19.07 -12.62 -11.22
CA LEU A 10 -18.49 -13.85 -10.67
C LEU A 10 -19.55 -14.88 -10.29
N GLU A 11 -20.80 -14.49 -10.04
CA GLU A 11 -21.91 -15.40 -9.75
C GLU A 11 -22.20 -16.38 -10.88
N GLU A 12 -21.82 -16.04 -12.10
CA GLU A 12 -22.01 -16.90 -13.29
C GLU A 12 -21.03 -18.07 -13.36
N TYR A 13 -20.01 -18.07 -12.50
CA TYR A 13 -18.95 -19.07 -12.52
C TYR A 13 -19.00 -19.99 -11.30
N ASN A 14 -18.22 -21.08 -11.38
CA ASN A 14 -18.12 -22.03 -10.28
C ASN A 14 -17.55 -21.35 -9.04
N PRO A 15 -18.30 -21.32 -7.91
CA PRO A 15 -17.81 -20.67 -6.67
C PRO A 15 -16.60 -21.35 -6.04
N GLU A 16 -16.33 -22.60 -6.41
CA GLU A 16 -15.16 -23.35 -5.93
C GLU A 16 -13.92 -23.14 -6.80
N ALA A 17 -14.05 -22.43 -7.93
CA ALA A 17 -12.92 -22.15 -8.80
C ALA A 17 -11.97 -21.16 -8.14
N VAL A 18 -10.67 -21.33 -8.38
CA VAL A 18 -9.66 -20.40 -7.87
C VAL A 18 -9.71 -19.09 -8.65
N LEU A 19 -9.83 -17.98 -7.95
CA LEU A 19 -9.81 -16.66 -8.57
C LEU A 19 -8.36 -16.24 -8.81
N ARG A 20 -8.05 -15.92 -10.07
CA ARG A 20 -6.71 -15.51 -10.50
C ARG A 20 -6.76 -14.21 -11.27
N LEU A 21 -5.70 -13.43 -11.18
CA LEU A 21 -5.52 -12.22 -11.97
C LEU A 21 -4.45 -12.48 -13.01
N GLY A 22 -4.80 -12.31 -14.30
CA GLY A 22 -3.83 -12.41 -15.37
C GLY A 22 -3.07 -11.09 -15.53
N GLY A 23 -1.75 -11.15 -15.58
CA GLY A 23 -0.92 -10.00 -15.87
C GLY A 23 -0.73 -9.80 -17.38
N SER A 24 -0.29 -8.61 -17.77
CA SER A 24 -0.11 -8.24 -19.18
C SER A 24 0.97 -9.07 -19.91
N LYS A 25 1.85 -9.71 -19.16
CA LYS A 25 2.94 -10.55 -19.70
C LYS A 25 2.70 -12.04 -19.50
N GLY A 26 1.45 -12.42 -19.20
CA GLY A 26 1.09 -13.82 -18.97
C GLY A 26 1.40 -14.34 -17.58
N GLU A 27 1.91 -13.52 -16.67
CA GLU A 27 2.11 -13.90 -15.28
C GLU A 27 0.78 -14.06 -14.55
N GLU A 28 0.75 -14.92 -13.55
CA GLU A 28 -0.40 -15.14 -12.69
C GLU A 28 -0.20 -14.43 -11.35
N VAL A 29 -1.27 -13.80 -10.88
CA VAL A 29 -1.31 -13.20 -9.54
C VAL A 29 -2.50 -13.81 -8.81
N LEU A 30 -2.23 -14.43 -7.65
CA LEU A 30 -3.29 -14.98 -6.81
C LEU A 30 -3.74 -13.92 -5.80
N PHE A 31 -5.06 -13.74 -5.70
CA PHE A 31 -5.63 -12.92 -4.65
C PHE A 31 -5.62 -13.68 -3.34
N THR A 32 -5.24 -13.02 -2.28
CA THR A 32 -5.26 -13.60 -0.94
C THR A 32 -6.17 -12.84 0.02
N CYS A 33 -6.40 -11.57 -0.24
CA CYS A 33 -7.26 -10.76 0.62
C CYS A 33 -7.80 -9.54 -0.12
N ALA A 34 -8.77 -8.89 0.51
CA ALA A 34 -9.24 -7.58 0.10
C ALA A 34 -9.04 -6.61 1.27
N LEU A 35 -8.55 -5.44 0.97
CA LEU A 35 -8.33 -4.39 1.95
C LEU A 35 -9.27 -3.22 1.66
N ALA A 36 -10.13 -2.89 2.62
CA ALA A 36 -10.97 -1.71 2.55
C ALA A 36 -10.28 -0.55 3.28
N GLN A 37 -9.91 0.48 2.55
CA GLN A 37 -9.28 1.66 3.11
C GLN A 37 -10.32 2.67 3.61
N ASP A 38 -11.42 2.77 2.88
CA ASP A 38 -12.55 3.64 3.20
C ASP A 38 -13.84 3.06 2.60
N ASP A 39 -14.96 3.76 2.74
CA ASP A 39 -16.25 3.31 2.22
C ASP A 39 -16.33 3.32 0.69
N LYS A 40 -15.38 3.94 0.02
CA LYS A 40 -15.41 4.12 -1.44
C LYS A 40 -14.48 3.20 -2.20
N ASN A 41 -13.42 2.73 -1.55
CA ASN A 41 -12.37 1.97 -2.22
C ASN A 41 -12.04 0.67 -1.51
N VAL A 42 -12.02 -0.41 -2.29
CA VAL A 42 -11.59 -1.74 -1.85
C VAL A 42 -10.49 -2.19 -2.80
N TRP A 43 -9.37 -2.65 -2.23
CA TRP A 43 -8.22 -3.14 -2.98
C TRP A 43 -8.17 -4.67 -2.91
N LEU A 44 -7.98 -5.31 -4.07
CA LEU A 44 -7.66 -6.73 -4.11
C LEU A 44 -6.14 -6.86 -4.08
N GLU A 45 -5.66 -7.65 -3.14
CA GLU A 45 -4.22 -7.73 -2.85
C GLU A 45 -3.66 -9.12 -3.17
N SER A 46 -2.47 -9.14 -3.79
CA SER A 46 -1.70 -10.37 -3.95
C SER A 46 -1.04 -10.77 -2.62
N ALA A 47 -0.51 -11.99 -2.55
CA ALA A 47 0.19 -12.47 -1.36
C ALA A 47 1.35 -11.54 -0.96
N SER A 48 2.16 -11.10 -1.93
CA SER A 48 3.27 -10.19 -1.67
C SER A 48 2.81 -8.83 -1.14
N MET A 49 1.68 -8.33 -1.64
CA MET A 49 1.11 -7.07 -1.15
C MET A 49 0.54 -7.22 0.24
N CYS A 50 -0.07 -8.36 0.57
CA CYS A 50 -0.56 -8.63 1.92
C CYS A 50 0.59 -8.66 2.93
N ASP A 51 1.72 -9.27 2.59
CA ASP A 51 2.91 -9.30 3.44
C ASP A 51 3.46 -7.89 3.66
N LEU A 52 3.53 -7.09 2.61
CA LEU A 52 3.96 -5.70 2.70
C LEU A 52 3.01 -4.88 3.60
N ASN A 53 1.71 -5.05 3.42
CA ASN A 53 0.71 -4.36 4.21
C ASN A 53 0.82 -4.68 5.70
N GLU A 54 1.01 -5.97 6.02
CA GLU A 54 1.21 -6.42 7.40
C GLU A 54 2.48 -5.82 8.02
N GLU A 55 3.57 -5.78 7.26
CA GLU A 55 4.83 -5.18 7.72
C GLU A 55 4.67 -3.70 8.02
N ILE A 56 4.03 -2.95 7.12
CA ILE A 56 3.78 -1.51 7.33
C ILE A 56 2.94 -1.30 8.59
N ALA A 57 1.83 -2.02 8.72
CA ALA A 57 0.94 -1.91 9.89
C ALA A 57 1.66 -2.25 11.19
N ALA A 58 2.49 -3.30 11.20
CA ALA A 58 3.24 -3.71 12.38
C ALA A 58 4.24 -2.64 12.83
N ARG A 59 4.91 -1.97 11.89
CA ARG A 59 5.86 -0.90 12.19
C ARG A 59 5.19 0.31 12.84
N PHE A 60 4.03 0.71 12.33
CA PHE A 60 3.25 1.79 12.95
C PHE A 60 2.72 1.38 14.33
N GLN A 61 2.40 0.11 14.52
CA GLN A 61 2.00 -0.39 15.84
C GLN A 61 3.16 -0.29 16.85
N GLN A 62 4.40 -0.54 16.43
CA GLN A 62 5.58 -0.37 17.27
C GLN A 62 5.73 1.08 17.76
N VAL A 63 5.40 2.05 16.92
CA VAL A 63 5.40 3.47 17.32
C VAL A 63 4.36 3.70 18.41
N LYS A 64 3.14 3.19 18.23
CA LYS A 64 2.07 3.29 19.22
C LYS A 64 2.44 2.64 20.56
N ASN A 65 3.18 1.53 20.52
CA ASN A 65 3.63 0.81 21.69
C ASN A 65 4.84 1.47 22.37
N GLY A 66 5.40 2.51 21.77
CA GLY A 66 6.57 3.19 22.32
C GLY A 66 7.89 2.44 22.10
N GLU A 67 7.90 1.42 21.26
CA GLU A 67 9.10 0.61 20.97
C GLU A 67 10.11 1.37 20.09
N ILE A 68 9.61 2.16 19.15
CA ILE A 68 10.42 3.03 18.28
C ILE A 68 9.79 4.41 18.19
N THR A 69 10.59 5.42 17.85
CA THR A 69 10.07 6.77 17.60
C THR A 69 9.45 6.85 16.21
N GLU A 70 8.61 7.84 15.99
CA GLU A 70 8.00 8.10 14.68
C GLU A 70 9.08 8.33 13.61
N ARG A 71 10.12 9.11 13.94
CA ARG A 71 11.22 9.39 13.03
C ARG A 71 12.00 8.11 12.67
N GLU A 72 12.30 7.26 13.65
CA GLU A 72 12.95 5.97 13.42
C GLU A 72 12.12 5.09 12.49
N ASN A 73 10.80 5.08 12.67
CA ASN A 73 9.90 4.33 11.82
C ASN A 73 9.99 4.80 10.36
N TYR A 74 9.97 6.10 10.12
CA TYR A 74 10.11 6.65 8.77
C TYR A 74 11.46 6.30 8.15
N ARG A 75 12.55 6.38 8.91
CA ARG A 75 13.86 5.96 8.44
C ARG A 75 13.88 4.50 8.04
N ASN A 76 13.31 3.64 8.86
CA ASN A 76 13.23 2.21 8.58
C ASN A 76 12.42 1.91 7.31
N LEU A 77 11.30 2.58 7.13
CA LEU A 77 10.47 2.44 5.93
C LEU A 77 11.24 2.86 4.67
N ILE A 78 11.98 3.97 4.74
CA ILE A 78 12.81 4.45 3.62
C ILE A 78 13.94 3.46 3.32
N GLU A 79 14.61 2.94 4.33
CA GLU A 79 15.67 1.95 4.16
C GLU A 79 15.18 0.67 3.49
N LEU A 80 13.94 0.28 3.76
CA LEU A 80 13.31 -0.88 3.14
C LEU A 80 12.80 -0.61 1.72
N GLY A 81 12.83 0.64 1.28
CA GLY A 81 12.34 1.02 -0.04
C GLY A 81 10.82 1.08 -0.13
N ILE A 82 10.13 1.26 1.00
CA ILE A 82 8.66 1.35 1.04
C ILE A 82 8.25 2.78 0.68
N SER A 83 7.43 2.92 -0.37
CA SER A 83 7.00 4.23 -0.84
C SER A 83 5.93 4.86 0.05
N ALA A 84 5.82 6.19 -0.01
CA ALA A 84 4.78 6.93 0.70
C ALA A 84 3.38 6.52 0.23
N GLU A 85 3.22 6.15 -1.04
CA GLU A 85 1.95 5.67 -1.59
C GLU A 85 1.52 4.35 -0.96
N ASP A 86 2.46 3.44 -0.70
CA ASP A 86 2.17 2.19 0.00
C ASP A 86 1.69 2.46 1.42
N VAL A 87 2.32 3.40 2.11
CA VAL A 87 1.92 3.81 3.46
C VAL A 87 0.51 4.43 3.44
N LYS A 88 0.22 5.27 2.46
CA LYS A 88 -1.11 5.88 2.29
C LYS A 88 -2.18 4.81 2.12
N ARG A 89 -1.92 3.81 1.29
CA ARG A 89 -2.85 2.73 1.02
C ARG A 89 -3.18 1.93 2.29
N VAL A 90 -2.17 1.65 3.12
CA VAL A 90 -2.33 0.82 4.34
C VAL A 90 -2.83 1.63 5.53
N MET A 91 -2.25 2.82 5.75
CA MET A 91 -2.47 3.61 6.97
C MET A 91 -3.44 4.77 6.80
N GLY A 92 -3.77 5.13 5.56
CA GLY A 92 -4.68 6.23 5.27
C GLY A 92 -3.99 7.56 5.03
N GLU A 93 -4.79 8.57 4.69
CA GLU A 93 -4.30 9.86 4.25
C GLU A 93 -3.68 10.69 5.37
N ASP A 94 -4.21 10.62 6.59
CA ASP A 94 -3.69 11.38 7.72
C ASP A 94 -2.25 10.99 8.04
N VAL A 95 -1.97 9.69 8.07
CA VAL A 95 -0.62 9.16 8.28
C VAL A 95 0.30 9.54 7.12
N TYR A 96 -0.22 9.43 5.90
CA TYR A 96 0.50 9.85 4.70
C TYR A 96 0.93 11.32 4.77
N CYS A 97 0.02 12.22 5.16
CA CYS A 97 0.32 13.64 5.28
C CYS A 97 1.41 13.92 6.31
N LYS A 98 1.34 13.26 7.47
CA LYS A 98 2.39 13.38 8.51
C LYS A 98 3.74 12.90 8.00
N MET A 99 3.76 11.78 7.29
CA MET A 99 4.97 11.22 6.70
C MET A 99 5.57 12.20 5.69
N MET A 100 4.74 12.77 4.83
CA MET A 100 5.19 13.77 3.84
C MET A 100 5.77 15.01 4.50
N MET A 101 5.15 15.49 5.57
CA MET A 101 5.65 16.64 6.32
C MET A 101 7.03 16.39 6.91
N THR A 102 7.26 15.23 7.48
CA THR A 102 8.54 14.87 8.10
C THR A 102 9.60 14.52 7.06
N CYS A 103 9.24 13.72 6.07
CA CYS A 103 10.21 13.15 5.12
C CYS A 103 10.54 14.09 3.97
N VAL A 104 9.56 14.84 3.47
CA VAL A 104 9.78 15.81 2.39
C VAL A 104 10.03 17.20 2.98
N GLY A 105 9.08 17.71 3.76
CA GLY A 105 9.19 19.02 4.40
C GLY A 105 10.36 19.12 5.37
N GLY A 106 10.60 18.06 6.14
CA GLY A 106 11.71 17.97 7.09
C GLY A 106 13.04 17.52 6.48
N GLY A 107 13.06 17.15 5.22
CA GLY A 107 14.29 16.80 4.49
C GLY A 107 14.84 15.41 4.74
N LEU A 108 14.13 14.52 5.42
CA LEU A 108 14.62 13.17 5.74
C LEU A 108 14.83 12.32 4.48
N ALA A 109 13.94 12.37 3.51
CA ALA A 109 14.06 11.64 2.25
C ALA A 109 15.28 12.09 1.45
N LYS A 110 15.52 13.40 1.42
CA LYS A 110 16.70 13.98 0.76
C LYS A 110 17.98 13.57 1.47
N GLU A 111 17.98 13.61 2.79
CA GLU A 111 19.11 13.20 3.63
C GLU A 111 19.51 11.75 3.37
N MET A 112 18.54 10.88 3.16
CA MET A 112 18.74 9.46 2.88
C MET A 112 18.92 9.13 1.39
N GLY A 113 18.81 10.13 0.49
CA GLY A 113 18.95 9.93 -0.95
C GLY A 113 17.82 9.15 -1.59
N ARG A 114 16.62 9.17 -1.00
CA ARG A 114 15.48 8.41 -1.47
C ARG A 114 14.22 9.28 -1.67
N GLU A 115 14.40 10.41 -2.35
CA GLU A 115 13.28 11.28 -2.72
C GLU A 115 12.30 10.59 -3.68
N ASP A 116 12.76 9.59 -4.43
CA ASP A 116 11.96 8.79 -5.35
C ASP A 116 10.77 8.11 -4.67
N LEU A 117 10.91 7.72 -3.41
CA LEU A 117 9.84 7.06 -2.64
C LEU A 117 8.68 8.00 -2.30
N PHE A 118 8.88 9.31 -2.46
CA PHE A 118 7.91 10.34 -2.14
C PHE A 118 7.41 11.09 -3.38
N ASP A 119 7.78 10.61 -4.57
CA ASP A 119 7.38 11.22 -5.82
C ASP A 119 6.00 10.72 -6.25
N CYS A 120 5.00 11.59 -6.14
CA CYS A 120 3.63 11.28 -6.54
C CYS A 120 3.33 11.62 -8.01
N THR A 121 4.29 12.25 -8.72
CA THR A 121 4.06 12.70 -10.10
C THR A 121 4.03 11.55 -11.09
N GLN A 122 4.69 10.44 -10.79
CA GLN A 122 4.71 9.26 -11.67
C GLN A 122 3.33 8.64 -11.88
N LYS A 123 2.39 8.82 -10.96
CA LYS A 123 1.03 8.33 -11.12
C LYS A 123 0.21 9.14 -12.11
N MET A 124 0.52 10.41 -12.29
CA MET A 124 -0.18 11.27 -13.25
C MET A 124 0.20 10.96 -14.70
N ASP A 125 1.40 10.43 -14.91
CA ASP A 125 1.89 10.10 -16.26
C ASP A 125 1.33 8.78 -16.79
N LEU A 126 0.66 7.98 -15.95
CA LEU A 126 0.04 6.71 -16.32
C LEU A 126 -1.41 6.86 -16.80
N PHE A 127 -1.95 8.03 -16.70
CA PHE A 127 -3.30 8.38 -17.14
C PHE A 127 -3.26 9.50 -18.16
#